data_0365c2c8c3f6e9e0b86672efee6027b9
#
_entry.id   0365c2c8c3f6e9e0b86672efee6027b9
#
_cell.length_a   1.000
_cell.length_b   1.000
_cell.length_c   1.000
_cell.angle_alpha   90.00
_cell.angle_beta   90.00
_cell.angle_gamma   90.00
#
_symmetry.space_group_name_H-M   'P 1'
#
loop_
_entity.id
_entity.type
_entity.pdbx_description
1 polymer ?
#
loop_
_entity_poly.entity_id
_entity_poly.type
_entity_poly.pdbx_seq_one_letter_code
_entity_poly.pdbx_strand_id
1 'polypeptide(L)'
;MDASQARGTATGRHRHAGRPGLLAGARSVLAVVAHPDDESFGLGAVLSYLTAAGATCAVLCFTRGEASTLRGTGQVAAERLPAVRSAEFAAAARVLGLSGAELLSYPDTGLTRVPLGELAGLVAEAAGRVTATHLLAFDADGVTGHPDHARATEAALAAAAGLGLPVLGWTLPRRVARQLNAEFGTAFTGHDDPQIALRLAVDREPQWLAIACHQSQSAGNPVLWRRLELLGDAEYLRVLRT
;
A
#
# COMPACT_ATOMS: atom_id res chain seq x y z
N MET A 1 -9.39 -46.49 28.28
CA MET A 1 -8.55 -46.33 27.07
C MET A 1 -8.55 -44.89 26.71
N ASP A 2 -7.42 -44.32 26.96
CA ASP A 2 -7.09 -42.92 26.87
C ASP A 2 -6.85 -42.55 25.38
N ALA A 3 -7.45 -41.48 24.91
CA ALA A 3 -7.18 -40.88 23.61
C ALA A 3 -7.04 -39.35 23.71
N SER A 4 -6.01 -38.95 24.46
CA SER A 4 -5.42 -37.64 24.37
C SER A 4 -4.62 -37.60 23.06
N GLN A 5 -5.07 -36.84 22.03
CA GLN A 5 -4.26 -36.50 20.88
C GLN A 5 -4.12 -34.99 20.75
N ALA A 6 -2.86 -34.59 20.84
CA ALA A 6 -2.31 -33.30 20.78
C ALA A 6 -2.78 -32.49 19.56
N ARG A 7 -3.24 -31.24 19.80
CA ARG A 7 -3.37 -30.21 18.79
C ARG A 7 -1.97 -29.64 18.51
N GLY A 8 -1.38 -30.09 17.43
CA GLY A 8 -0.16 -29.50 16.90
C GLY A 8 -0.44 -28.11 16.35
N THR A 9 0.12 -27.09 16.98
CA THR A 9 0.20 -25.72 16.44
C THR A 9 1.16 -25.73 15.26
N ALA A 10 0.61 -25.75 14.05
CA ALA A 10 1.39 -25.55 12.84
C ALA A 10 1.76 -24.05 12.73
N THR A 11 2.92 -23.66 13.27
CA THR A 11 3.58 -22.39 12.92
C THR A 11 4.03 -22.49 11.47
N GLY A 12 3.20 -22.02 10.56
CA GLY A 12 3.54 -21.92 9.15
C GLY A 12 4.74 -21.00 8.97
N ARG A 13 5.92 -21.57 8.69
CA ARG A 13 7.08 -20.80 8.25
C ARG A 13 6.79 -20.30 6.85
N HIS A 14 6.45 -19.00 6.73
CA HIS A 14 6.30 -18.33 5.45
C HIS A 14 7.61 -18.42 4.67
N ARG A 15 7.59 -19.07 3.52
CA ARG A 15 8.76 -19.21 2.64
C ARG A 15 8.92 -17.92 1.83
N HIS A 16 9.96 -17.16 2.12
CA HIS A 16 10.38 -16.02 1.32
C HIS A 16 11.18 -16.52 0.10
N ALA A 17 10.74 -16.17 -1.12
CA ALA A 17 11.57 -16.26 -2.31
C ALA A 17 12.09 -14.85 -2.63
N GLY A 18 13.35 -14.57 -2.30
CA GLY A 18 13.97 -13.27 -2.46
C GLY A 18 15.21 -13.13 -1.59
N ARG A 19 15.82 -11.96 -1.54
CA ARG A 19 17.00 -11.70 -0.68
C ARG A 19 16.58 -11.85 0.79
N PRO A 20 17.07 -12.89 1.50
CA PRO A 20 16.85 -13.02 2.94
C PRO A 20 17.41 -11.79 3.62
N GLY A 21 16.61 -11.11 4.41
CA GLY A 21 17.05 -9.94 5.17
C GLY A 21 16.56 -8.57 4.67
N LEU A 22 15.92 -8.47 3.50
CA LEU A 22 15.43 -7.18 2.99
C LEU A 22 14.46 -6.47 3.96
N LEU A 23 13.67 -7.24 4.71
CA LEU A 23 12.75 -6.73 5.73
C LEU A 23 13.27 -6.90 7.16
N ALA A 24 14.48 -7.46 7.37
CA ALA A 24 14.99 -7.78 8.70
C ALA A 24 15.20 -6.53 9.60
N GLY A 25 15.41 -5.37 9.00
CA GLY A 25 15.54 -4.08 9.69
C GLY A 25 14.27 -3.23 9.74
N ALA A 26 13.16 -3.68 9.15
CA ALA A 26 11.91 -2.94 9.04
C ALA A 26 11.13 -2.99 10.36
N ARG A 27 11.62 -2.28 11.39
CA ARG A 27 10.98 -2.22 12.72
C ARG A 27 9.91 -1.14 12.83
N SER A 28 10.08 -0.04 12.12
CA SER A 28 9.12 1.04 12.00
C SER A 28 9.01 1.45 10.54
N VAL A 29 7.83 1.34 9.95
CA VAL A 29 7.59 1.56 8.52
C VAL A 29 6.55 2.65 8.34
N LEU A 30 6.91 3.70 7.60
CA LEU A 30 5.95 4.70 7.13
C LEU A 30 5.56 4.37 5.69
N ALA A 31 4.29 4.03 5.47
CA ALA A 31 3.70 3.99 4.14
C ALA A 31 3.38 5.41 3.66
N VAL A 32 3.71 5.71 2.40
CA VAL A 32 3.44 7.02 1.77
C VAL A 32 2.58 6.75 0.54
N VAL A 33 1.36 7.29 0.56
CA VAL A 33 0.35 7.03 -0.47
C VAL A 33 -0.33 8.32 -0.94
N ALA A 34 -0.94 8.28 -2.11
CA ALA A 34 -1.61 9.42 -2.69
C ALA A 34 -3.05 9.58 -2.23
N HIS A 35 -3.82 8.47 -2.17
CA HIS A 35 -5.26 8.47 -1.95
C HIS A 35 -5.68 7.52 -0.83
N PRO A 36 -6.82 7.81 -0.14
CA PRO A 36 -7.42 6.88 0.80
C PRO A 36 -7.94 5.65 0.03
N ASP A 37 -7.41 4.52 0.25
CA ASP A 37 -7.57 3.17 -0.28
C ASP A 37 -6.26 2.54 -0.76
N ASP A 38 -5.25 3.32 -1.14
CA ASP A 38 -3.94 2.81 -1.56
C ASP A 38 -3.29 1.95 -0.48
N GLU A 39 -3.41 2.36 0.80
CA GLU A 39 -2.87 1.63 1.95
C GLU A 39 -3.50 0.24 2.11
N SER A 40 -4.74 0.06 1.65
CA SER A 40 -5.48 -1.19 1.69
C SER A 40 -5.36 -1.95 0.37
N PHE A 41 -5.64 -1.28 -0.75
CA PHE A 41 -5.71 -1.91 -2.07
C PHE A 41 -4.33 -2.37 -2.56
N GLY A 42 -3.33 -1.50 -2.48
CA GLY A 42 -1.95 -1.78 -2.88
C GLY A 42 -1.12 -2.40 -1.77
N LEU A 43 -1.04 -1.73 -0.63
CA LEU A 43 -0.07 -2.02 0.41
C LEU A 43 -0.61 -2.91 1.54
N GLY A 44 -1.92 -3.17 1.61
CA GLY A 44 -2.58 -3.75 2.77
C GLY A 44 -2.02 -5.10 3.21
N ALA A 45 -1.73 -5.99 2.27
CA ALA A 45 -1.14 -7.29 2.60
C ALA A 45 0.32 -7.18 3.06
N VAL A 46 1.09 -6.22 2.53
CA VAL A 46 2.46 -5.96 2.98
C VAL A 46 2.45 -5.34 4.38
N LEU A 47 1.58 -4.36 4.62
CA LEU A 47 1.44 -3.71 5.93
C LEU A 47 0.99 -4.71 7.00
N SER A 48 -0.01 -5.52 6.73
CA SER A 48 -0.47 -6.55 7.67
C SER A 48 0.61 -7.59 7.95
N TYR A 49 1.37 -8.00 6.93
CA TYR A 49 2.52 -8.90 7.09
C TYR A 49 3.57 -8.31 8.03
N LEU A 50 3.94 -7.03 7.83
CA LEU A 50 4.93 -6.34 8.65
C LEU A 50 4.44 -6.16 10.10
N THR A 51 3.18 -5.78 10.28
CA THR A 51 2.56 -5.64 11.60
C THR A 51 2.52 -6.98 12.34
N ALA A 52 2.13 -8.06 11.67
CA ALA A 52 2.15 -9.42 12.24
C ALA A 52 3.57 -9.90 12.59
N ALA A 53 4.59 -9.40 11.86
CA ALA A 53 5.99 -9.65 12.17
C ALA A 53 6.54 -8.78 13.32
N GLY A 54 5.72 -7.90 13.92
CA GLY A 54 6.09 -7.05 15.04
C GLY A 54 6.62 -5.67 14.66
N ALA A 55 6.53 -5.27 13.40
CA ALA A 55 6.88 -3.92 13.00
C ALA A 55 5.77 -2.93 13.39
N THR A 56 6.16 -1.71 13.77
CA THR A 56 5.24 -0.59 13.90
C THR A 56 5.02 0.03 12.53
N CYS A 57 3.78 0.02 12.02
CA CYS A 57 3.46 0.59 10.71
C CYS A 57 2.55 1.80 10.86
N ALA A 58 2.81 2.85 10.07
CA ALA A 58 1.97 4.03 9.96
C ALA A 58 1.80 4.41 8.48
N VAL A 59 0.83 5.27 8.18
CA VAL A 59 0.56 5.74 6.82
C VAL A 59 0.40 7.26 6.79
N LEU A 60 0.98 7.88 5.77
CA LEU A 60 0.74 9.25 5.33
C LEU A 60 0.05 9.21 3.96
N CYS A 61 -1.14 9.79 3.88
CA CYS A 61 -1.91 9.93 2.65
C CYS A 61 -2.05 11.40 2.27
N PHE A 62 -1.73 11.78 1.04
CA PHE A 62 -1.66 13.19 0.64
C PHE A 62 -3.00 13.84 0.33
N THR A 63 -3.96 13.11 -0.24
CA THR A 63 -5.23 13.70 -0.70
C THR A 63 -6.42 13.04 0.00
N ARG A 64 -7.60 13.61 -0.16
CA ARG A 64 -8.86 12.98 0.28
C ARG A 64 -9.55 12.19 -0.82
N GLY A 65 -8.94 12.11 -2.00
CA GLY A 65 -9.46 11.33 -3.12
C GLY A 65 -10.79 11.83 -3.66
N GLU A 66 -11.03 13.13 -3.60
CA GLU A 66 -12.31 13.76 -3.92
C GLU A 66 -12.65 13.73 -5.41
N ALA A 67 -11.65 13.57 -6.28
CA ALA A 67 -11.87 13.49 -7.73
C ALA A 67 -12.30 12.10 -8.21
N SER A 68 -12.34 11.09 -7.33
CA SER A 68 -12.79 9.74 -7.71
C SER A 68 -14.18 9.77 -8.34
N THR A 69 -14.36 9.00 -9.39
CA THR A 69 -15.67 8.77 -10.04
C THR A 69 -16.43 7.61 -9.44
N LEU A 70 -15.77 6.78 -8.62
CA LEU A 70 -16.43 5.71 -7.88
C LEU A 70 -17.24 6.30 -6.72
N ARG A 71 -18.44 5.78 -6.51
CA ARG A 71 -19.40 6.28 -5.50
C ARG A 71 -19.97 5.16 -4.62
N GLY A 72 -19.46 3.95 -4.74
CA GLY A 72 -20.00 2.78 -4.08
C GLY A 72 -21.44 2.45 -4.53
N THR A 73 -22.05 1.45 -3.89
CA THR A 73 -23.42 1.03 -4.18
C THR A 73 -24.46 2.07 -3.73
N GLY A 74 -24.12 2.90 -2.72
CA GLY A 74 -24.99 3.95 -2.17
C GLY A 74 -24.96 5.27 -2.95
N GLN A 75 -24.21 5.35 -4.07
CA GLN A 75 -24.09 6.57 -4.88
C GLN A 75 -23.78 7.82 -4.04
N VAL A 76 -22.70 7.76 -3.27
CA VAL A 76 -22.27 8.88 -2.41
C VAL A 76 -22.20 10.18 -3.21
N ALA A 77 -22.87 11.22 -2.72
CA ALA A 77 -22.83 12.54 -3.34
C ALA A 77 -21.40 13.10 -3.36
N ALA A 78 -21.04 13.79 -4.45
CA ALA A 78 -19.67 14.24 -4.69
C ALA A 78 -19.11 15.10 -3.54
N GLU A 79 -19.92 16.01 -3.01
CA GLU A 79 -19.56 16.91 -1.91
C GLU A 79 -19.34 16.18 -0.58
N ARG A 80 -19.89 14.98 -0.42
CA ARG A 80 -19.72 14.14 0.78
C ARG A 80 -18.55 13.15 0.66
N LEU A 81 -18.08 12.92 -0.56
CA LEU A 81 -17.10 11.89 -0.83
C LEU A 81 -15.79 12.06 -0.01
N PRO A 82 -15.20 13.27 0.13
CA PRO A 82 -14.00 13.44 0.92
C PRO A 82 -14.16 13.02 2.38
N ALA A 83 -15.32 13.33 2.99
CA ALA A 83 -15.61 12.95 4.36
C ALA A 83 -15.82 11.43 4.51
N VAL A 84 -16.50 10.81 3.55
CA VAL A 84 -16.72 9.36 3.51
C VAL A 84 -15.36 8.65 3.39
N ARG A 85 -14.53 9.02 2.42
CA ARG A 85 -13.22 8.41 2.21
C ARG A 85 -12.28 8.61 3.40
N SER A 86 -12.36 9.76 4.08
CA SER A 86 -11.59 9.99 5.31
C SER A 86 -11.99 9.03 6.44
N ALA A 87 -13.30 8.77 6.59
CA ALA A 87 -13.78 7.81 7.59
C ALA A 87 -13.42 6.36 7.24
N GLU A 88 -13.51 5.99 5.95
CA GLU A 88 -13.10 4.70 5.42
C GLU A 88 -11.60 4.44 5.65
N PHE A 89 -10.74 5.41 5.34
CA PHE A 89 -9.31 5.36 5.58
C PHE A 89 -8.96 5.14 7.07
N ALA A 90 -9.60 5.90 7.95
CA ALA A 90 -9.38 5.73 9.39
C ALA A 90 -9.86 4.35 9.90
N ALA A 91 -10.91 3.79 9.31
CA ALA A 91 -11.40 2.44 9.63
C ALA A 91 -10.43 1.37 9.12
N ALA A 92 -9.96 1.48 7.89
CA ALA A 92 -9.02 0.56 7.28
C ALA A 92 -7.67 0.54 8.02
N ALA A 93 -7.15 1.71 8.41
CA ALA A 93 -5.93 1.82 9.22
C ALA A 93 -6.03 1.04 10.54
N ARG A 94 -7.17 1.10 11.22
CA ARG A 94 -7.40 0.30 12.44
C ARG A 94 -7.43 -1.20 12.16
N VAL A 95 -8.07 -1.62 11.07
CA VAL A 95 -8.11 -3.04 10.65
C VAL A 95 -6.72 -3.57 10.36
N LEU A 96 -5.88 -2.77 9.69
CA LEU A 96 -4.49 -3.13 9.40
C LEU A 96 -3.56 -3.04 10.62
N GLY A 97 -4.06 -2.59 11.78
CA GLY A 97 -3.26 -2.44 13.00
C GLY A 97 -2.21 -1.35 12.90
N LEU A 98 -2.46 -0.30 12.10
CA LEU A 98 -1.52 0.81 11.96
C LEU A 98 -1.48 1.66 13.22
N SER A 99 -0.29 2.05 13.64
CA SER A 99 -0.05 2.90 14.83
C SER A 99 -0.39 4.36 14.60
N GLY A 100 -0.51 4.78 13.34
CA GLY A 100 -0.87 6.13 12.92
C GLY A 100 -1.37 6.17 11.49
N ALA A 101 -2.33 7.04 11.23
CA ALA A 101 -2.87 7.30 9.90
C ALA A 101 -3.08 8.80 9.75
N GLU A 102 -2.23 9.43 8.97
CA GLU A 102 -2.30 10.86 8.68
C GLU A 102 -2.88 11.08 7.30
N LEU A 103 -3.93 11.88 7.23
CA LEU A 103 -4.61 12.22 6.00
C LEU A 103 -4.50 13.73 5.77
N LEU A 104 -3.81 14.10 4.72
CA LEU A 104 -3.70 15.49 4.30
C LEU A 104 -4.87 15.90 3.40
N SER A 105 -4.83 17.11 2.86
CA SER A 105 -5.92 17.67 2.05
C SER A 105 -5.40 18.37 0.79
N TYR A 106 -4.33 17.85 0.22
CA TYR A 106 -3.91 18.31 -1.11
C TYR A 106 -4.99 17.96 -2.14
N PRO A 107 -5.16 18.79 -3.18
CA PRO A 107 -6.13 18.50 -4.22
C PRO A 107 -5.81 17.16 -4.91
N ASP A 108 -6.81 16.28 -4.98
CA ASP A 108 -6.73 15.04 -5.75
C ASP A 108 -6.50 15.35 -7.25
N THR A 109 -5.70 14.55 -7.93
CA THR A 109 -5.15 14.79 -9.28
C THR A 109 -4.21 15.99 -9.36
N GLY A 110 -3.79 16.53 -8.23
CA GLY A 110 -3.05 17.78 -8.13
C GLY A 110 -1.62 17.70 -7.61
N LEU A 111 -1.18 16.54 -7.12
CA LEU A 111 0.13 16.43 -6.45
C LEU A 111 1.32 16.79 -7.34
N THR A 112 1.22 16.59 -8.65
CA THR A 112 2.27 16.95 -9.59
C THR A 112 2.51 18.47 -9.68
N ARG A 113 1.55 19.28 -9.26
CA ARG A 113 1.66 20.77 -9.24
C ARG A 113 2.23 21.28 -7.92
N VAL A 114 2.30 20.44 -6.88
CA VAL A 114 2.88 20.81 -5.60
C VAL A 114 4.41 20.72 -5.68
N PRO A 115 5.17 21.69 -5.14
CA PRO A 115 6.63 21.58 -5.08
C PRO A 115 7.08 20.29 -4.40
N LEU A 116 8.01 19.56 -5.02
CA LEU A 116 8.48 18.27 -4.47
C LEU A 116 9.06 18.41 -3.06
N GLY A 117 9.81 19.50 -2.82
CA GLY A 117 10.40 19.76 -1.51
C GLY A 117 9.36 19.92 -0.39
N GLU A 118 8.18 20.46 -0.71
CA GLU A 118 7.07 20.59 0.24
C GLU A 118 6.54 19.22 0.63
N LEU A 119 6.20 18.38 -0.36
CA LEU A 119 5.71 17.01 -0.12
C LEU A 119 6.77 16.15 0.61
N ALA A 120 8.04 16.28 0.21
CA ALA A 120 9.14 15.57 0.84
C ALA A 120 9.36 16.02 2.30
N GLY A 121 9.17 17.29 2.61
CA GLY A 121 9.21 17.83 3.98
C GLY A 121 8.17 17.16 4.88
N LEU A 122 6.93 17.05 4.39
CA LEU A 122 5.84 16.38 5.13
C LEU A 122 6.14 14.88 5.36
N VAL A 123 6.68 14.19 4.37
CA VAL A 123 7.11 12.80 4.54
C VAL A 123 8.22 12.69 5.58
N ALA A 124 9.22 13.59 5.54
CA ALA A 124 10.32 13.60 6.50
C ALA A 124 9.82 13.85 7.94
N GLU A 125 8.89 14.76 8.13
CA GLU A 125 8.26 15.03 9.43
C GLU A 125 7.47 13.81 9.92
N ALA A 126 6.66 13.19 9.07
CA ALA A 126 5.91 11.98 9.41
C ALA A 126 6.84 10.82 9.75
N ALA A 127 7.93 10.63 8.98
CA ALA A 127 8.94 9.61 9.26
C ALA A 127 9.63 9.84 10.61
N GLY A 128 9.92 11.10 10.95
CA GLY A 128 10.49 11.48 12.24
C GLY A 128 9.55 11.17 13.41
N ARG A 129 8.25 11.48 13.28
CA ARG A 129 7.25 11.21 14.33
C ARG A 129 7.13 9.73 14.67
N VAL A 130 7.27 8.85 13.71
CA VAL A 130 7.21 7.39 13.92
C VAL A 130 8.58 6.73 14.03
N THR A 131 9.66 7.50 14.04
CA THR A 131 11.05 6.99 14.03
C THR A 131 11.24 5.90 12.96
N ALA A 132 10.79 6.20 11.74
CA ALA A 132 10.79 5.26 10.65
C ALA A 132 12.19 4.69 10.39
N THR A 133 12.26 3.39 10.20
CA THR A 133 13.47 2.68 9.73
C THR A 133 13.41 2.39 8.23
N HIS A 134 12.21 2.43 7.64
CA HIS A 134 11.96 2.21 6.21
C HIS A 134 10.77 3.05 5.75
N LEU A 135 10.78 3.44 4.49
CA LEU A 135 9.60 3.93 3.80
C LEU A 135 9.05 2.84 2.87
N LEU A 136 7.74 2.79 2.75
CA LEU A 136 7.01 1.93 1.82
C LEU A 136 6.13 2.81 0.95
N ALA A 137 6.24 2.67 -0.36
CA ALA A 137 5.42 3.42 -1.33
C ALA A 137 5.01 2.51 -2.49
N PHE A 138 4.29 3.03 -3.46
CA PHE A 138 4.18 2.37 -4.76
C PHE A 138 5.53 2.42 -5.49
N ASP A 139 5.70 1.65 -6.55
CA ASP A 139 6.91 1.73 -7.36
C ASP A 139 7.08 3.11 -7.98
N ALA A 140 8.26 3.44 -8.45
CA ALA A 140 8.62 4.76 -8.95
C ALA A 140 7.71 5.28 -10.08
N ASP A 141 7.13 4.38 -10.87
CA ASP A 141 6.16 4.70 -11.92
C ASP A 141 4.70 4.83 -11.44
N GLY A 142 4.45 4.67 -10.14
CA GLY A 142 3.12 4.73 -9.52
C GLY A 142 2.24 3.52 -9.78
N VAL A 143 2.73 2.49 -10.45
CA VAL A 143 2.12 1.17 -10.71
C VAL A 143 0.82 1.23 -11.53
N THR A 144 -0.10 2.13 -11.19
CA THR A 144 -1.47 2.18 -11.75
C THR A 144 -1.61 3.10 -12.96
N GLY A 145 -0.58 3.89 -13.26
CA GLY A 145 -0.61 4.96 -14.25
C GLY A 145 -1.17 6.29 -13.72
N HIS A 146 -1.57 6.37 -12.43
CA HIS A 146 -2.04 7.62 -11.83
C HIS A 146 -0.85 8.53 -11.49
N PRO A 147 -0.83 9.80 -11.96
CA PRO A 147 0.32 10.70 -11.74
C PRO A 147 0.62 10.98 -10.26
N ASP A 148 -0.42 11.06 -9.43
CA ASP A 148 -0.27 11.33 -8.00
C ASP A 148 0.42 10.18 -7.27
N HIS A 149 0.27 8.91 -7.70
CA HIS A 149 1.00 7.79 -7.13
C HIS A 149 2.51 7.92 -7.37
N ALA A 150 2.91 8.21 -8.61
CA ALA A 150 4.30 8.47 -8.93
C ALA A 150 4.84 9.65 -8.13
N ARG A 151 4.05 10.73 -7.99
CA ARG A 151 4.43 11.92 -7.22
C ARG A 151 4.60 11.64 -5.73
N ALA A 152 3.72 10.83 -5.13
CA ALA A 152 3.85 10.40 -3.74
C ALA A 152 5.14 9.60 -3.52
N THR A 153 5.47 8.72 -4.46
CA THR A 153 6.73 7.95 -4.42
C THR A 153 7.96 8.83 -4.60
N GLU A 154 7.93 9.82 -5.51
CA GLU A 154 8.99 10.82 -5.63
C GLU A 154 9.23 11.57 -4.32
N ALA A 155 8.17 11.96 -3.62
CA ALA A 155 8.25 12.62 -2.33
C ALA A 155 8.89 11.70 -1.26
N ALA A 156 8.50 10.43 -1.23
CA ALA A 156 9.10 9.45 -0.34
C ALA A 156 10.60 9.25 -0.62
N LEU A 157 11.00 9.16 -1.89
CA LEU A 157 12.40 9.03 -2.30
C LEU A 157 13.23 10.27 -1.93
N ALA A 158 12.67 11.47 -2.15
CA ALA A 158 13.34 12.73 -1.81
C ALA A 158 13.54 12.86 -0.29
N ALA A 159 12.52 12.55 0.51
CA ALA A 159 12.62 12.54 1.98
C ALA A 159 13.65 11.51 2.47
N ALA A 160 13.58 10.29 1.93
CA ALA A 160 14.49 9.21 2.29
C ALA A 160 15.96 9.55 1.97
N ALA A 161 16.21 10.32 0.91
CA ALA A 161 17.56 10.76 0.56
C ALA A 161 18.17 11.66 1.65
N GLY A 162 17.37 12.57 2.23
CA GLY A 162 17.81 13.42 3.35
C GLY A 162 17.95 12.68 4.67
N LEU A 163 17.14 11.64 4.89
CA LEU A 163 17.11 10.88 6.14
C LEU A 163 18.02 9.64 6.15
N GLY A 164 18.57 9.25 5.00
CA GLY A 164 19.37 8.01 4.88
C GLY A 164 18.51 6.74 5.06
N LEU A 165 17.21 6.79 4.70
CA LEU A 165 16.31 5.66 4.87
C LEU A 165 16.19 4.83 3.60
N PRO A 166 16.06 3.49 3.71
CA PRO A 166 15.69 2.64 2.59
C PRO A 166 14.22 2.85 2.20
N VAL A 167 13.94 2.70 0.90
CA VAL A 167 12.59 2.79 0.33
C VAL A 167 12.25 1.50 -0.40
N LEU A 168 11.14 0.89 -0.02
CA LEU A 168 10.55 -0.26 -0.68
C LEU A 168 9.40 0.20 -1.56
N GLY A 169 9.40 -0.25 -2.81
CA GLY A 169 8.32 0.03 -3.77
C GLY A 169 7.46 -1.20 -3.98
N TRP A 170 6.16 -1.09 -3.70
CA TRP A 170 5.19 -2.10 -4.11
C TRP A 170 5.02 -2.08 -5.62
N THR A 171 5.07 -3.25 -6.23
CA THR A 171 5.01 -3.40 -7.68
C THR A 171 4.18 -4.61 -8.11
N LEU A 172 3.95 -4.73 -9.42
CA LEU A 172 3.30 -5.89 -10.03
C LEU A 172 4.28 -6.69 -10.88
N PRO A 173 4.12 -8.01 -10.97
CA PRO A 173 4.73 -8.78 -12.05
C PRO A 173 4.21 -8.28 -13.40
N ARG A 174 5.08 -8.17 -14.41
CA ARG A 174 4.73 -7.68 -15.74
C ARG A 174 3.57 -8.46 -16.37
N ARG A 175 3.48 -9.77 -16.11
CA ARG A 175 2.37 -10.60 -16.59
C ARG A 175 1.01 -10.13 -16.04
N VAL A 176 0.97 -9.74 -14.75
CA VAL A 176 -0.26 -9.25 -14.08
C VAL A 176 -0.66 -7.89 -14.66
N ALA A 177 0.28 -6.96 -14.77
CA ALA A 177 0.04 -5.64 -15.36
C ALA A 177 -0.50 -5.76 -16.80
N ARG A 178 0.14 -6.58 -17.64
CA ARG A 178 -0.32 -6.82 -19.02
C ARG A 178 -1.72 -7.41 -19.09
N GLN A 179 -2.05 -8.36 -18.20
CA GLN A 179 -3.37 -8.98 -18.16
C GLN A 179 -4.44 -7.96 -17.80
N LEU A 180 -4.22 -7.15 -16.76
CA LEU A 180 -5.16 -6.09 -16.36
C LEU A 180 -5.35 -5.05 -17.47
N ASN A 181 -4.26 -4.63 -18.12
CA ASN A 181 -4.32 -3.67 -19.23
C ASN A 181 -5.12 -4.23 -20.41
N ALA A 182 -4.95 -5.53 -20.72
CA ALA A 182 -5.69 -6.17 -21.80
C ALA A 182 -7.19 -6.35 -21.49
N GLU A 183 -7.52 -6.68 -20.23
CA GLU A 183 -8.92 -6.93 -19.83
C GLU A 183 -9.73 -5.64 -19.61
N PHE A 184 -9.08 -4.57 -19.12
CA PHE A 184 -9.79 -3.37 -18.65
C PHE A 184 -9.35 -2.07 -19.34
N GLY A 185 -8.37 -2.10 -20.24
CA GLY A 185 -7.85 -0.89 -20.88
C GLY A 185 -7.12 0.04 -19.89
N THR A 186 -6.55 -0.50 -18.82
CA THR A 186 -5.80 0.24 -17.81
C THR A 186 -4.36 0.50 -18.25
N ALA A 187 -3.61 1.27 -17.44
CA ALA A 187 -2.22 1.63 -17.71
C ALA A 187 -1.26 1.12 -16.61
N PHE A 188 -1.52 -0.08 -16.07
CA PHE A 188 -0.64 -0.66 -15.07
C PHE A 188 0.76 -0.88 -15.60
N THR A 189 1.75 -0.56 -14.78
CA THR A 189 3.15 -0.91 -14.98
C THR A 189 3.51 -2.13 -14.15
N GLY A 190 4.44 -2.93 -14.65
CA GLY A 190 4.92 -4.11 -13.94
C GLY A 190 6.32 -4.50 -14.38
N HIS A 191 6.99 -5.29 -13.55
CA HIS A 191 8.40 -5.66 -13.71
C HIS A 191 8.59 -7.15 -13.92
N ASP A 192 9.69 -7.50 -14.56
CA ASP A 192 10.14 -8.88 -14.72
C ASP A 192 10.85 -9.37 -13.45
N ASP A 193 10.86 -10.68 -13.24
CA ASP A 193 11.41 -11.29 -12.01
C ASP A 193 12.81 -10.80 -11.60
N PRO A 194 13.79 -10.56 -12.50
CA PRO A 194 15.09 -10.03 -12.10
C PRO A 194 15.06 -8.64 -11.47
N GLN A 195 14.01 -7.86 -11.73
CA GLN A 195 13.83 -6.51 -11.20
C GLN A 195 13.08 -6.50 -9.87
N ILE A 196 12.41 -7.60 -9.53
CA ILE A 196 11.65 -7.78 -8.30
C ILE A 196 12.61 -8.26 -7.21
N ALA A 197 12.78 -7.47 -6.17
CA ALA A 197 13.72 -7.77 -5.09
C ALA A 197 13.16 -8.82 -4.11
N LEU A 198 11.84 -8.84 -3.92
CA LEU A 198 11.17 -9.73 -2.98
C LEU A 198 9.79 -10.13 -3.50
N ARG A 199 9.53 -11.44 -3.49
CA ARG A 199 8.20 -12.03 -3.54
C ARG A 199 7.83 -12.46 -2.13
N LEU A 200 6.78 -11.86 -1.59
CA LEU A 200 6.30 -12.07 -0.23
C LEU A 200 5.05 -12.96 -0.26
N ALA A 201 5.08 -14.08 0.45
CA ALA A 201 3.87 -14.85 0.70
C ALA A 201 3.06 -14.16 1.81
N VAL A 202 1.80 -13.88 1.54
CA VAL A 202 0.93 -13.08 2.42
C VAL A 202 -0.37 -13.80 2.74
N ASP A 203 -0.93 -13.48 3.90
CA ASP A 203 -2.32 -13.72 4.22
C ASP A 203 -3.15 -12.52 3.70
N ARG A 204 -4.17 -12.79 2.90
CA ARG A 204 -5.04 -11.77 2.33
C ARG A 204 -6.19 -11.38 3.25
N GLU A 205 -6.50 -12.14 4.27
CA GLU A 205 -7.67 -11.87 5.12
C GLU A 205 -7.65 -10.46 5.72
N PRO A 206 -6.55 -9.98 6.36
CA PRO A 206 -6.51 -8.62 6.88
C PRO A 206 -6.64 -7.55 5.79
N GLN A 207 -6.08 -7.80 4.60
CA GLN A 207 -6.23 -6.91 3.45
C GLN A 207 -7.68 -6.84 2.98
N TRP A 208 -8.37 -7.96 2.87
CA TRP A 208 -9.79 -7.98 2.47
C TRP A 208 -10.68 -7.24 3.46
N LEU A 209 -10.41 -7.39 4.75
CA LEU A 209 -11.12 -6.65 5.80
C LEU A 209 -10.87 -5.14 5.70
N ALA A 210 -9.64 -4.72 5.40
CA ALA A 210 -9.33 -3.31 5.17
C ALA A 210 -9.98 -2.78 3.89
N ILE A 211 -9.95 -3.53 2.78
CA ILE A 211 -10.66 -3.20 1.54
C ILE A 211 -12.16 -3.03 1.78
N ALA A 212 -12.76 -3.87 2.62
CA ALA A 212 -14.18 -3.78 2.96
C ALA A 212 -14.55 -2.49 3.70
N CYS A 213 -13.60 -1.80 4.33
CA CYS A 213 -13.81 -0.48 4.90
C CYS A 213 -14.01 0.60 3.82
N HIS A 214 -13.43 0.45 2.64
CA HIS A 214 -13.47 1.40 1.53
C HIS A 214 -14.64 1.13 0.57
N GLN A 215 -15.87 1.05 1.08
CA GLN A 215 -17.04 0.70 0.28
C GLN A 215 -17.30 1.65 -0.88
N SER A 216 -16.97 2.94 -0.71
CA SER A 216 -17.10 3.92 -1.79
C SER A 216 -16.21 3.62 -2.99
N GLN A 217 -15.12 2.87 -2.81
CA GLN A 217 -14.09 2.61 -3.84
C GLN A 217 -13.97 1.13 -4.23
N SER A 218 -14.33 0.21 -3.36
CA SER A 218 -14.22 -1.24 -3.62
C SER A 218 -15.47 -1.82 -4.29
N ALA A 219 -16.64 -1.28 -3.96
CA ALA A 219 -17.89 -1.73 -4.56
C ALA A 219 -17.95 -1.31 -6.04
N GLY A 220 -18.09 -2.30 -6.92
CA GLY A 220 -18.11 -2.06 -8.37
C GLY A 220 -16.72 -1.80 -8.98
N ASN A 221 -15.64 -2.18 -8.30
CA ASN A 221 -14.28 -2.07 -8.82
C ASN A 221 -13.72 -3.43 -9.30
N PRO A 222 -14.03 -3.87 -10.53
CA PRO A 222 -13.62 -5.19 -11.02
C PRO A 222 -12.10 -5.29 -11.18
N VAL A 223 -11.42 -4.18 -11.45
CA VAL A 223 -9.97 -4.14 -11.62
C VAL A 223 -9.25 -4.52 -10.32
N LEU A 224 -9.72 -4.02 -9.16
CA LEU A 224 -9.20 -4.37 -7.86
C LEU A 224 -9.28 -5.88 -7.62
N TRP A 225 -10.46 -6.46 -7.76
CA TRP A 225 -10.69 -7.87 -7.47
C TRP A 225 -9.94 -8.79 -8.43
N ARG A 226 -9.90 -8.43 -9.72
CA ARG A 226 -9.14 -9.18 -10.71
C ARG A 226 -7.63 -9.15 -10.44
N ARG A 227 -7.12 -8.01 -10.00
CA ARG A 227 -5.71 -7.90 -9.60
C ARG A 227 -5.38 -8.82 -8.44
N LEU A 228 -6.20 -8.84 -7.38
CA LEU A 228 -5.99 -9.72 -6.23
C LEU A 228 -6.05 -11.19 -6.63
N GLU A 229 -6.98 -11.57 -7.51
CA GLU A 229 -7.06 -12.93 -8.06
C GLU A 229 -5.78 -13.33 -8.80
N LEU A 230 -5.26 -12.45 -9.66
CA LEU A 230 -4.05 -12.70 -10.44
C LEU A 230 -2.78 -12.77 -9.57
N LEU A 231 -2.75 -12.06 -8.47
CA LEU A 231 -1.63 -12.06 -7.50
C LEU A 231 -1.67 -13.31 -6.59
N GLY A 232 -2.87 -13.85 -6.31
CA GLY A 232 -3.05 -14.91 -5.31
C GLY A 232 -2.48 -14.47 -3.95
N ASP A 233 -1.81 -15.38 -3.26
CA ASP A 233 -1.24 -15.16 -1.93
C ASP A 233 0.20 -14.59 -2.00
N ALA A 234 0.47 -13.69 -2.95
CA ALA A 234 1.79 -13.10 -3.11
C ALA A 234 1.75 -11.61 -3.36
N GLU A 235 2.68 -10.89 -2.72
CA GLU A 235 3.00 -9.50 -3.01
C GLU A 235 4.44 -9.36 -3.50
N TYR A 236 4.72 -8.25 -4.17
CA TYR A 236 5.97 -8.04 -4.86
C TYR A 236 6.54 -6.67 -4.52
N LEU A 237 7.82 -6.65 -4.13
CA LEU A 237 8.52 -5.42 -3.76
C LEU A 237 9.80 -5.26 -4.56
N ARG A 238 10.13 -4.01 -4.84
CA ARG A 238 11.44 -3.57 -5.34
C ARG A 238 12.15 -2.75 -4.28
N VAL A 239 13.47 -2.70 -4.35
CA VAL A 239 14.26 -1.73 -3.59
C VAL A 239 14.42 -0.49 -4.46
N LEU A 240 13.82 0.61 -4.07
CA LEU A 240 13.93 1.89 -4.77
C LEU A 240 15.12 2.70 -4.26
N ARG A 241 15.45 2.49 -2.99
CA ARG A 241 16.62 3.07 -2.32
C ARG A 241 17.10 2.12 -1.22
N THR A 242 18.42 1.98 -1.07
CA THR A 242 19.10 1.26 0.01
C THR A 242 19.54 2.21 1.11
#